data_5ee37efd8db8e222e60a3e7872631328
#
_entry.id   5ee37efd8db8e222e60a3e7872631328
#
_cell.length_a   1.000
_cell.length_b   1.000
_cell.length_c   1.000
_cell.angle_alpha   90.00
_cell.angle_beta   90.00
_cell.angle_gamma   90.00
#
_symmetry.space_group_name_H-M   'P 1'
#
loop_
_entity.id
_entity.type
_entity.pdbx_description
1 polymer ?
#
loop_
_entity_poly.entity_id
_entity_poly.type
_entity_poly.pdbx_seq_one_letter_code
_entity_poly.pdbx_strand_id
1 'polypeptide(L)'
;MSKFNTQFVNKALEYVGQDATKFRKWYYGSDLKGVPWCAVFVSYIANEAGVLDKIVKRCQGAGDFAREGVTSGWGKWYEGDTKPQVGDIVTFTWNGKGEYEDKDAYFSDHVGIVYRVDRNYVYTVEGNTNGTNDTSIVSKRIYALCSGLINGYYRPNWNSVEESSAKKDTTTNPIVTQKMAIPDITYRVRAGGNWLPVIKNFDDYAGIRGKAITDVAIKVGKGSVKYRVHTKGGKWLPYVTGYNIYNSNNGYAGNGTPIDAIEVYYSTPSDIIKSRGYLVAKYHVAPINGGYYSYQYDNEKNNGQDGYAGCFGKTIDKFQLILVED
;
A
#
# COMPACT_ATOMS: atom_id res chain seq x y z
N MET A 1 -9.90 5.60 7.23
CA MET A 1 -9.68 6.64 6.20
C MET A 1 -11.02 7.33 5.96
N SER A 2 -11.06 8.66 5.90
CA SER A 2 -12.31 9.40 5.68
C SER A 2 -12.85 9.18 4.26
N LYS A 3 -14.15 9.40 4.04
CA LYS A 3 -14.77 9.32 2.70
C LYS A 3 -14.07 10.25 1.70
N PHE A 4 -13.77 11.48 2.11
CA PHE A 4 -13.12 12.47 1.25
C PHE A 4 -11.65 12.13 0.95
N ASN A 5 -10.90 11.60 1.93
CA ASN A 5 -9.55 11.09 1.69
C ASN A 5 -9.57 9.97 0.64
N THR A 6 -10.45 8.98 0.81
CA THR A 6 -10.61 7.89 -0.15
C THR A 6 -10.97 8.39 -1.55
N GLN A 7 -11.88 9.38 -1.64
CA GLN A 7 -12.28 9.98 -2.90
C GLN A 7 -11.13 10.75 -3.56
N PHE A 8 -10.37 11.52 -2.79
CA PHE A 8 -9.20 12.26 -3.26
C PHE A 8 -8.15 11.33 -3.89
N VAL A 9 -7.79 10.27 -3.18
CA VAL A 9 -6.81 9.29 -3.67
C VAL A 9 -7.31 8.52 -4.89
N ASN A 10 -8.56 8.05 -4.87
CA ASN A 10 -9.12 7.33 -6.01
C ASN A 10 -9.20 8.20 -7.26
N LYS A 11 -9.59 9.48 -7.11
CA LYS A 11 -9.57 10.44 -8.22
C LYS A 11 -8.17 10.62 -8.81
N ALA A 12 -7.15 10.75 -7.98
CA ALA A 12 -5.78 10.84 -8.49
C ALA A 12 -5.40 9.60 -9.34
N LEU A 13 -5.76 8.41 -8.87
CA LEU A 13 -5.47 7.15 -9.56
C LEU A 13 -6.21 7.00 -10.90
N GLU A 14 -7.41 7.57 -11.05
CA GLU A 14 -8.20 7.56 -12.29
C GLU A 14 -7.49 8.31 -13.44
N TYR A 15 -6.63 9.26 -13.12
CA TYR A 15 -5.95 10.10 -14.11
C TYR A 15 -4.55 9.61 -14.52
N VAL A 16 -4.09 8.48 -14.02
CA VAL A 16 -2.78 7.91 -14.41
C VAL A 16 -2.73 7.68 -15.93
N GLY A 17 -1.68 8.19 -16.57
CA GLY A 17 -1.49 8.18 -18.02
C GLY A 17 -2.04 9.41 -18.76
N GLN A 18 -2.79 10.29 -18.10
CA GLN A 18 -3.32 11.52 -18.70
C GLN A 18 -2.22 12.59 -18.85
N ASP A 19 -2.30 13.38 -19.93
CA ASP A 19 -1.45 14.56 -20.16
C ASP A 19 -1.94 15.81 -19.41
N ALA A 20 -1.19 16.90 -19.54
CA ALA A 20 -1.44 18.17 -18.87
C ALA A 20 -2.70 18.90 -19.33
N THR A 21 -3.21 18.64 -20.54
CA THR A 21 -4.18 19.49 -21.24
C THR A 21 -5.43 19.79 -20.42
N LYS A 22 -6.01 18.77 -19.83
CA LYS A 22 -7.23 18.90 -19.01
C LYS A 22 -7.00 19.74 -17.77
N PHE A 23 -5.90 19.50 -17.06
CA PHE A 23 -5.57 20.17 -15.79
C PHE A 23 -5.24 21.64 -16.01
N ARG A 24 -4.45 21.97 -17.05
CA ARG A 24 -4.12 23.34 -17.42
C ARG A 24 -5.34 24.13 -17.87
N LYS A 25 -6.20 23.56 -18.73
CA LYS A 25 -7.46 24.19 -19.13
C LYS A 25 -8.35 24.53 -17.95
N TRP A 26 -8.46 23.61 -16.99
CA TRP A 26 -9.23 23.84 -15.76
C TRP A 26 -8.62 24.95 -14.89
N TYR A 27 -7.28 24.98 -14.75
CA TYR A 27 -6.62 25.92 -13.85
C TYR A 27 -6.47 27.32 -14.45
N TYR A 28 -6.01 27.40 -15.71
CA TYR A 28 -5.65 28.64 -16.38
C TYR A 28 -6.71 29.14 -17.39
N GLY A 29 -7.77 28.38 -17.64
CA GLY A 29 -8.75 28.65 -18.70
C GLY A 29 -8.27 28.27 -20.12
N SER A 30 -7.00 27.88 -20.29
CA SER A 30 -6.38 27.45 -21.53
C SER A 30 -5.31 26.38 -21.29
N ASP A 31 -4.90 25.68 -22.36
CA ASP A 31 -3.77 24.74 -22.32
C ASP A 31 -2.44 25.51 -22.37
N LEU A 32 -2.14 26.25 -21.31
CA LEU A 32 -0.93 27.06 -21.20
C LEU A 32 0.31 26.16 -21.24
N LYS A 33 1.09 26.25 -22.30
CA LYS A 33 2.29 25.44 -22.54
C LYS A 33 3.51 25.94 -21.75
N GLY A 34 4.50 25.07 -21.57
CA GLY A 34 5.78 25.41 -20.95
C GLY A 34 5.75 25.56 -19.42
N VAL A 35 4.59 25.43 -18.77
CA VAL A 35 4.48 25.62 -17.32
C VAL A 35 4.46 24.30 -16.57
N PRO A 36 5.14 24.20 -15.40
CA PRO A 36 4.98 23.05 -14.49
C PRO A 36 3.53 22.91 -14.03
N TRP A 37 3.06 21.68 -13.93
CA TRP A 37 1.66 21.44 -13.59
C TRP A 37 1.45 20.36 -12.51
N CYS A 38 2.47 19.97 -11.78
CA CYS A 38 2.35 19.02 -10.67
C CYS A 38 1.36 19.51 -9.59
N ALA A 39 1.48 20.77 -9.17
CA ALA A 39 0.58 21.39 -8.21
C ALA A 39 -0.82 21.66 -8.79
N VAL A 40 -0.89 22.01 -10.08
CA VAL A 40 -2.17 22.14 -10.79
C VAL A 40 -2.95 20.82 -10.80
N PHE A 41 -2.25 19.70 -11.00
CA PHE A 41 -2.84 18.35 -10.89
C PHE A 41 -3.43 18.11 -9.50
N VAL A 42 -2.67 18.34 -8.43
CA VAL A 42 -3.15 18.15 -7.06
C VAL A 42 -4.36 19.04 -6.76
N SER A 43 -4.34 20.30 -7.20
CA SER A 43 -5.49 21.22 -7.09
C SER A 43 -6.72 20.71 -7.84
N TYR A 44 -6.53 20.19 -9.04
CA TYR A 44 -7.60 19.59 -9.83
C TYR A 44 -8.24 18.39 -9.11
N ILE A 45 -7.43 17.51 -8.57
CA ILE A 45 -7.91 16.32 -7.81
C ILE A 45 -8.66 16.76 -6.55
N ALA A 46 -8.19 17.80 -5.86
CA ALA A 46 -8.90 18.36 -4.71
C ALA A 46 -10.28 18.93 -5.09
N ASN A 47 -10.41 19.54 -6.28
CA ASN A 47 -11.69 19.99 -6.81
C ASN A 47 -12.63 18.80 -7.09
N GLU A 48 -12.16 17.77 -7.78
CA GLU A 48 -12.93 16.56 -8.07
C GLU A 48 -13.39 15.81 -6.81
N ALA A 49 -12.60 15.88 -5.75
CA ALA A 49 -12.93 15.30 -4.45
C ALA A 49 -13.80 16.21 -3.57
N GLY A 50 -14.11 17.45 -4.01
CA GLY A 50 -14.92 18.40 -3.28
C GLY A 50 -14.26 19.00 -2.02
N VAL A 51 -12.92 18.98 -1.96
CA VAL A 51 -12.12 19.46 -0.80
C VAL A 51 -11.25 20.68 -1.12
N LEU A 52 -11.30 21.16 -2.37
CA LEU A 52 -10.58 22.36 -2.79
C LEU A 52 -11.07 23.58 -1.99
N ASP A 53 -10.13 24.39 -1.53
CA ASP A 53 -10.34 25.58 -0.69
C ASP A 53 -11.17 25.32 0.58
N LYS A 54 -11.12 24.07 1.06
CA LYS A 54 -11.66 23.63 2.36
C LYS A 54 -10.58 23.04 3.27
N ILE A 55 -9.77 22.16 2.71
CA ILE A 55 -8.62 21.53 3.38
C ILE A 55 -7.42 21.36 2.43
N VAL A 56 -7.58 21.65 1.13
CA VAL A 56 -6.51 21.67 0.13
C VAL A 56 -6.65 22.96 -0.67
N LYS A 57 -5.63 23.78 -0.65
CA LYS A 57 -5.61 25.06 -1.35
C LYS A 57 -5.51 24.90 -2.87
N ARG A 58 -6.14 25.81 -3.63
CA ARG A 58 -5.88 25.93 -5.06
C ARG A 58 -4.51 26.60 -5.27
N CYS A 59 -3.50 25.84 -5.65
CA CYS A 59 -2.12 26.30 -5.82
C CYS A 59 -1.52 25.84 -7.15
N GLN A 60 -0.51 26.60 -7.61
CA GLN A 60 0.36 26.20 -8.71
C GLN A 60 1.81 25.97 -8.27
N GLY A 61 2.17 26.37 -7.06
CA GLY A 61 3.46 26.12 -6.44
C GLY A 61 3.45 24.84 -5.61
N ALA A 62 4.48 24.02 -5.73
CA ALA A 62 4.54 22.69 -5.09
C ALA A 62 4.51 22.78 -3.55
N GLY A 63 5.16 23.77 -2.96
CA GLY A 63 5.21 23.99 -1.52
C GLY A 63 4.01 24.73 -0.93
N ASP A 64 3.20 25.39 -1.77
CA ASP A 64 2.12 26.27 -1.31
C ASP A 64 1.01 25.50 -0.58
N PHE A 65 0.76 24.22 -0.94
CA PHE A 65 -0.23 23.39 -0.24
C PHE A 65 0.04 23.29 1.25
N ALA A 66 1.30 23.08 1.62
CA ALA A 66 1.70 22.95 3.01
C ALA A 66 1.56 24.30 3.73
N ARG A 67 2.14 25.36 3.18
CA ARG A 67 2.14 26.69 3.81
C ARG A 67 0.74 27.25 3.97
N GLU A 68 -0.02 27.28 2.89
CA GLU A 68 -1.39 27.79 2.89
C GLU A 68 -2.33 26.93 3.73
N GLY A 69 -2.20 25.60 3.63
CA GLY A 69 -3.04 24.69 4.39
C GLY A 69 -2.81 24.73 5.90
N VAL A 70 -1.55 24.85 6.33
CA VAL A 70 -1.19 25.01 7.75
C VAL A 70 -1.62 26.39 8.27
N THR A 71 -1.33 27.46 7.53
CA THR A 71 -1.71 28.83 7.90
C THR A 71 -3.22 28.97 8.03
N SER A 72 -4.00 28.30 7.17
CA SER A 72 -5.45 28.29 7.21
C SER A 72 -6.05 27.38 8.31
N GLY A 73 -5.20 26.63 9.04
CA GLY A 73 -5.66 25.65 10.02
C GLY A 73 -6.35 24.41 9.41
N TRP A 74 -6.12 24.15 8.12
CA TRP A 74 -6.77 23.09 7.36
C TRP A 74 -6.06 21.74 7.44
N GLY A 75 -4.86 21.72 8.00
CA GLY A 75 -4.05 20.52 8.13
C GLY A 75 -2.77 20.78 8.92
N LYS A 76 -1.84 19.84 8.85
CA LYS A 76 -0.54 19.89 9.53
C LYS A 76 0.58 19.55 8.58
N TRP A 77 1.74 20.16 8.80
CA TRP A 77 3.00 19.77 8.19
C TRP A 77 3.70 18.69 9.02
N TYR A 78 4.37 17.79 8.34
CA TYR A 78 5.23 16.75 8.90
C TYR A 78 6.50 16.65 8.07
N GLU A 79 7.65 16.63 8.73
CA GLU A 79 8.96 16.49 8.08
C GLU A 79 9.11 15.15 7.36
N GLY A 80 10.06 15.09 6.42
CA GLY A 80 10.24 13.95 5.51
C GLY A 80 10.62 12.63 6.18
N ASP A 81 11.12 12.65 7.42
CA ASP A 81 11.41 11.48 8.25
C ASP A 81 10.17 10.94 8.99
N THR A 82 9.07 11.68 8.97
CA THR A 82 7.81 11.23 9.58
C THR A 82 7.13 10.18 8.70
N LYS A 83 6.53 9.18 9.32
CA LYS A 83 5.77 8.16 8.59
C LYS A 83 4.56 8.79 7.87
N PRO A 84 4.51 8.73 6.51
CA PRO A 84 3.40 9.27 5.75
C PRO A 84 2.11 8.50 5.95
N GLN A 85 1.00 9.11 5.58
CA GLN A 85 -0.31 8.49 5.52
C GLN A 85 -0.91 8.60 4.11
N VAL A 86 -1.76 7.66 3.76
CA VAL A 86 -2.51 7.72 2.51
C VAL A 86 -3.40 8.97 2.50
N GLY A 87 -3.32 9.74 1.42
CA GLY A 87 -3.97 11.04 1.29
C GLY A 87 -3.12 12.23 1.74
N ASP A 88 -1.92 12.03 2.26
CA ASP A 88 -0.96 13.11 2.45
C ASP A 88 -0.58 13.70 1.07
N ILE A 89 -0.31 14.99 1.04
CA ILE A 89 0.29 15.67 -0.11
C ILE A 89 1.80 15.77 0.19
N VAL A 90 2.59 14.99 -0.56
CA VAL A 90 4.05 14.90 -0.39
C VAL A 90 4.74 15.94 -1.25
N THR A 91 5.76 16.59 -0.71
CA THR A 91 6.62 17.54 -1.42
C THR A 91 8.06 17.04 -1.52
N PHE A 92 8.71 17.41 -2.61
CA PHE A 92 10.04 16.91 -2.94
C PHE A 92 11.03 18.06 -3.23
N THR A 93 12.29 17.80 -2.94
CA THR A 93 13.42 18.64 -3.37
C THR A 93 14.42 17.79 -4.15
N TRP A 94 14.76 18.25 -5.36
CA TRP A 94 15.72 17.52 -6.21
C TRP A 94 17.17 17.92 -5.96
N ASN A 95 17.39 19.07 -5.36
CA ASN A 95 18.71 19.64 -5.14
C ASN A 95 19.07 19.83 -3.66
N GLY A 96 18.27 19.29 -2.73
CA GLY A 96 18.51 19.35 -1.29
C GLY A 96 18.40 20.76 -0.70
N LYS A 97 17.72 21.70 -1.38
CA LYS A 97 17.51 23.07 -0.91
C LYS A 97 16.04 23.28 -0.57
N GLY A 98 15.82 24.08 0.47
CA GLY A 98 14.49 24.53 0.86
C GLY A 98 13.95 23.75 2.06
N GLU A 99 13.94 24.41 3.20
CA GLU A 99 13.29 23.95 4.42
C GLU A 99 11.90 24.61 4.52
N TYR A 100 10.97 23.92 5.11
CA TYR A 100 9.58 24.38 5.27
C TYR A 100 9.51 25.72 6.05
N GLU A 101 10.38 25.90 7.05
CA GLU A 101 10.49 27.08 7.89
C GLU A 101 11.03 28.31 7.14
N ASP A 102 11.75 28.12 6.05
CA ASP A 102 12.25 29.23 5.24
C ASP A 102 11.13 29.83 4.39
N LYS A 103 10.51 30.91 4.89
CA LYS A 103 9.35 31.57 4.29
C LYS A 103 9.67 32.29 2.99
N ASP A 104 10.93 32.60 2.74
CA ASP A 104 11.35 33.40 1.58
C ASP A 104 11.85 32.54 0.40
N ALA A 105 12.03 31.23 0.61
CA ALA A 105 12.52 30.32 -0.40
C ALA A 105 11.44 29.33 -0.91
N TYR A 106 11.59 28.93 -2.17
CA TYR A 106 10.92 27.75 -2.69
C TYR A 106 11.49 26.52 -1.95
N PHE A 107 10.73 25.94 -1.05
CA PHE A 107 11.20 24.77 -0.31
C PHE A 107 10.90 23.44 -1.04
N SER A 108 10.18 23.47 -2.16
CA SER A 108 9.79 22.28 -2.88
C SER A 108 9.80 22.48 -4.39
N ASP A 109 10.40 21.52 -5.09
CA ASP A 109 10.48 21.47 -6.55
C ASP A 109 9.31 20.72 -7.17
N HIS A 110 8.67 19.83 -6.42
CA HIS A 110 7.65 18.92 -6.91
C HIS A 110 6.66 18.50 -5.83
N VAL A 111 5.48 18.03 -6.25
CA VAL A 111 4.41 17.62 -5.34
C VAL A 111 3.63 16.44 -5.93
N GLY A 112 3.18 15.55 -5.04
CA GLY A 112 2.35 14.40 -5.37
C GLY A 112 1.34 14.06 -4.29
N ILE A 113 0.52 13.05 -4.54
CA ILE A 113 -0.51 12.53 -3.64
C ILE A 113 -0.10 11.13 -3.21
N VAL A 114 -0.01 10.89 -1.92
CA VAL A 114 0.29 9.56 -1.36
C VAL A 114 -0.94 8.67 -1.52
N TYR A 115 -0.80 7.56 -2.28
CA TYR A 115 -1.89 6.60 -2.44
C TYR A 115 -1.67 5.28 -1.72
N ARG A 116 -0.41 4.99 -1.36
CA ARG A 116 -0.02 3.81 -0.60
C ARG A 116 1.24 4.10 0.21
N VAL A 117 1.35 3.47 1.36
CA VAL A 117 2.56 3.45 2.19
C VAL A 117 2.77 2.02 2.65
N ASP A 118 3.98 1.53 2.56
CA ASP A 118 4.40 0.30 3.22
C ASP A 118 5.55 0.56 4.22
N ARG A 119 6.27 -0.46 4.63
CA ARG A 119 7.33 -0.30 5.64
C ARG A 119 8.49 0.57 5.17
N ASN A 120 8.75 0.56 3.86
CA ASN A 120 10.00 1.05 3.28
C ASN A 120 9.77 2.13 2.26
N TYR A 121 8.57 2.18 1.69
CA TYR A 121 8.27 3.02 0.54
C TYR A 121 6.99 3.81 0.73
N VAL A 122 7.01 5.00 0.17
CA VAL A 122 5.82 5.79 -0.13
C VAL A 122 5.53 5.71 -1.62
N TYR A 123 4.28 5.48 -1.96
CA TYR A 123 3.77 5.37 -3.33
C TYR A 123 2.90 6.56 -3.62
N THR A 124 3.20 7.26 -4.71
CA THR A 124 2.58 8.54 -5.05
C THR A 124 1.93 8.51 -6.43
N VAL A 125 0.93 9.36 -6.63
CA VAL A 125 0.43 9.75 -7.94
C VAL A 125 0.79 11.22 -8.16
N GLU A 126 1.47 11.48 -9.26
CA GLU A 126 2.08 12.77 -9.54
C GLU A 126 1.78 13.25 -10.96
N GLY A 127 1.38 14.50 -11.13
CA GLY A 127 1.36 15.16 -12.41
C GLY A 127 2.75 15.68 -12.81
N ASN A 128 2.94 16.00 -14.06
CA ASN A 128 4.19 16.56 -14.59
C ASN A 128 5.40 15.64 -14.43
N THR A 129 5.24 14.36 -14.73
CA THR A 129 6.30 13.36 -14.66
C THR A 129 6.54 12.69 -16.01
N ASN A 130 7.70 12.02 -16.17
CA ASN A 130 8.07 11.25 -17.36
C ASN A 130 8.09 12.08 -18.67
N GLY A 131 8.57 13.32 -18.61
CA GLY A 131 8.69 14.18 -19.79
C GLY A 131 9.02 15.62 -19.43
N THR A 132 8.93 16.49 -20.42
CA THR A 132 8.95 17.95 -20.22
C THR A 132 7.58 18.42 -19.71
N ASN A 133 7.44 19.69 -19.37
CA ASN A 133 6.14 20.25 -18.98
C ASN A 133 5.03 19.98 -20.01
N ASP A 134 5.35 19.84 -21.28
CA ASP A 134 4.38 19.67 -22.37
C ASP A 134 4.16 18.22 -22.80
N THR A 135 5.10 17.33 -22.51
CA THR A 135 5.03 15.91 -22.88
C THR A 135 4.86 14.98 -21.68
N SER A 136 4.91 15.52 -20.45
CA SER A 136 4.75 14.79 -19.23
C SER A 136 3.30 14.31 -19.00
N ILE A 137 3.15 13.30 -18.19
CA ILE A 137 1.88 12.65 -17.85
C ILE A 137 1.70 12.53 -16.33
N VAL A 138 0.51 12.12 -15.91
CA VAL A 138 0.26 11.67 -14.54
C VAL A 138 0.83 10.25 -14.40
N SER A 139 1.69 10.03 -13.41
CA SER A 139 2.33 8.73 -13.20
C SER A 139 2.29 8.28 -11.74
N LYS A 140 2.35 6.98 -11.54
CA LYS A 140 2.67 6.39 -10.24
C LYS A 140 4.18 6.40 -10.03
N ARG A 141 4.60 6.76 -8.81
CA ARG A 141 6.00 6.77 -8.40
C ARG A 141 6.18 6.04 -7.08
N ILE A 142 7.40 5.65 -6.79
CA ILE A 142 7.79 4.94 -5.57
C ILE A 142 9.08 5.58 -5.05
N TYR A 143 9.09 5.95 -3.78
CA TYR A 143 10.26 6.52 -3.11
C TYR A 143 10.51 5.76 -1.80
N ALA A 144 11.78 5.54 -1.47
CA ALA A 144 12.15 5.03 -0.15
C ALA A 144 11.77 6.06 0.92
N LEU A 145 11.25 5.63 2.06
CA LEU A 145 10.89 6.52 3.18
C LEU A 145 12.09 7.29 3.72
N CYS A 146 13.31 6.74 3.58
CA CYS A 146 14.56 7.41 3.95
C CYS A 146 15.19 8.20 2.78
N SER A 147 14.46 8.43 1.71
CA SER A 147 14.95 9.18 0.55
C SER A 147 15.17 10.65 0.94
N GLY A 148 16.36 11.18 0.78
CA GLY A 148 16.67 12.60 0.97
C GLY A 148 15.98 13.53 -0.04
N LEU A 149 15.12 12.99 -0.93
CA LEU A 149 14.34 13.75 -1.90
C LEU A 149 13.02 14.27 -1.33
N ILE A 150 12.53 13.70 -0.23
CA ILE A 150 11.24 14.07 0.37
C ILE A 150 11.48 15.18 1.39
N ASN A 151 10.91 16.38 1.13
CA ASN A 151 10.90 17.45 2.13
C ASN A 151 10.00 17.10 3.31
N GLY A 152 8.77 16.69 3.01
CA GLY A 152 7.78 16.34 4.00
C GLY A 152 6.39 16.14 3.43
N TYR A 153 5.41 16.15 4.34
CA TYR A 153 4.04 15.80 4.04
C TYR A 153 3.08 16.84 4.62
N TYR A 154 2.27 17.44 3.77
CA TYR A 154 1.09 18.16 4.23
C TYR A 154 -0.05 17.15 4.41
N ARG A 155 -0.57 17.05 5.62
CA ARG A 155 -1.70 16.19 5.98
C ARG A 155 -2.96 17.02 6.16
N PRO A 156 -3.88 17.02 5.19
CA PRO A 156 -5.16 17.69 5.32
C PRO A 156 -5.99 17.12 6.48
N ASN A 157 -6.77 17.97 7.16
CA ASN A 157 -7.70 17.53 8.18
C ASN A 157 -8.99 16.95 7.54
N TRP A 158 -8.90 15.72 7.09
CA TRP A 158 -9.99 15.02 6.41
C TRP A 158 -11.30 14.96 7.21
N ASN A 159 -11.23 14.97 8.55
CA ASN A 159 -12.40 14.88 9.41
C ASN A 159 -13.21 16.19 9.41
N SER A 160 -12.56 17.34 9.27
CA SER A 160 -13.25 18.64 9.30
C SER A 160 -14.26 18.82 8.15
N VAL A 161 -14.01 18.22 6.98
CA VAL A 161 -14.97 18.24 5.86
C VAL A 161 -16.10 17.24 6.01
N GLU A 162 -15.90 16.16 6.74
CA GLU A 162 -16.96 15.21 7.10
C GLU A 162 -17.95 15.85 8.09
N GLU A 163 -17.45 16.50 9.13
CA GLU A 163 -18.28 17.21 10.11
C GLU A 163 -19.09 18.35 9.49
N SER A 164 -18.49 19.11 8.57
CA SER A 164 -19.19 20.20 7.87
C SER A 164 -20.26 19.69 6.90
N SER A 165 -20.06 18.52 6.31
CA SER A 165 -21.04 17.87 5.42
C SER A 165 -22.20 17.27 6.20
N ALA A 166 -21.94 16.72 7.39
CA ALA A 166 -22.96 16.17 8.29
C ALA A 166 -23.94 17.24 8.82
N LYS A 167 -23.48 18.50 8.95
CA LYS A 167 -24.35 19.62 9.38
C LYS A 167 -25.30 20.11 8.29
N LYS A 168 -25.16 19.69 7.05
CA LYS A 168 -26.02 20.07 5.91
C LYS A 168 -27.13 19.06 5.60
N ASP A 169 -27.01 17.84 6.10
CA ASP A 169 -27.98 16.75 5.94
C ASP A 169 -28.55 16.32 7.29
N THR A 170 -29.41 17.16 7.87
CA THR A 170 -30.23 16.79 9.05
C THR A 170 -31.45 15.97 8.63
N THR A 171 -31.25 14.82 8.03
CA THR A 171 -32.23 13.71 8.00
C THR A 171 -31.61 12.43 7.44
N THR A 172 -30.59 11.90 8.09
CA THR A 172 -30.24 10.46 7.99
C THR A 172 -29.33 10.12 9.17
N ASN A 173 -29.64 9.06 9.89
CA ASN A 173 -28.82 8.51 10.96
C ASN A 173 -27.33 8.43 10.54
N PRO A 174 -26.36 8.72 11.44
CA PRO A 174 -24.96 8.54 11.14
C PRO A 174 -24.72 7.05 10.87
N ILE A 175 -24.48 6.71 9.61
CA ILE A 175 -23.89 5.42 9.26
C ILE A 175 -22.46 5.50 9.80
N VAL A 176 -22.23 4.95 10.96
CA VAL A 176 -20.90 4.57 11.43
C VAL A 176 -20.39 3.57 10.39
N THR A 177 -19.56 4.01 9.46
CA THR A 177 -18.89 3.10 8.53
C THR A 177 -17.92 2.24 9.34
N GLN A 178 -18.46 1.14 9.84
CA GLN A 178 -17.70 0.16 10.60
C GLN A 178 -16.57 -0.34 9.69
N LYS A 179 -15.32 -0.14 10.13
CA LYS A 179 -14.12 -0.61 9.42
C LYS A 179 -14.31 -2.10 9.13
N MET A 180 -14.29 -2.50 7.86
CA MET A 180 -14.49 -3.91 7.49
C MET A 180 -13.50 -4.80 8.25
N ALA A 181 -13.93 -5.95 8.69
CA ALA A 181 -13.04 -6.90 9.35
C ALA A 181 -11.90 -7.33 8.42
N ILE A 182 -10.72 -7.60 8.97
CA ILE A 182 -9.64 -8.26 8.24
C ILE A 182 -10.17 -9.64 7.84
N PRO A 183 -10.10 -10.01 6.55
CA PRO A 183 -10.56 -11.33 6.13
C PRO A 183 -9.76 -12.43 6.81
N ASP A 184 -10.44 -13.50 7.16
CA ASP A 184 -9.75 -14.68 7.63
C ASP A 184 -8.93 -15.33 6.51
N ILE A 185 -7.74 -15.79 6.87
CA ILE A 185 -6.92 -16.66 6.04
C ILE A 185 -6.89 -18.04 6.69
N THR A 186 -7.14 -19.09 5.92
CA THR A 186 -7.12 -20.45 6.38
C THR A 186 -6.14 -21.27 5.57
N TYR A 187 -5.42 -22.15 6.23
CA TYR A 187 -4.40 -22.96 5.61
C TYR A 187 -4.27 -24.32 6.28
N ARG A 188 -3.70 -25.24 5.56
CA ARG A 188 -3.34 -26.56 6.05
C ARG A 188 -2.11 -27.08 5.31
N VAL A 189 -1.43 -28.02 5.91
CA VAL A 189 -0.25 -28.66 5.34
C VAL A 189 -0.39 -30.17 5.30
N ARG A 190 0.39 -30.81 4.44
CA ARG A 190 0.62 -32.26 4.51
C ARG A 190 1.91 -32.49 5.24
N ALA A 191 1.88 -33.31 6.29
CA ALA A 191 3.03 -33.77 7.05
C ALA A 191 2.82 -35.23 7.54
N GLY A 192 3.90 -36.00 7.56
CA GLY A 192 3.78 -37.43 7.89
C GLY A 192 2.88 -38.22 6.93
N GLY A 193 2.78 -37.79 5.67
CA GLY A 193 1.97 -38.42 4.63
C GLY A 193 0.49 -38.01 4.59
N ASN A 194 -0.02 -37.25 5.57
CA ASN A 194 -1.43 -36.91 5.69
C ASN A 194 -1.66 -35.40 5.66
N TRP A 195 -2.79 -34.96 5.07
CA TRP A 195 -3.28 -33.61 5.25
C TRP A 195 -3.78 -33.39 6.66
N LEU A 196 -3.25 -32.35 7.33
CA LEU A 196 -3.61 -32.03 8.71
C LEU A 196 -4.88 -31.15 8.76
N PRO A 197 -5.47 -30.97 9.96
CA PRO A 197 -6.57 -30.05 10.16
C PRO A 197 -6.27 -28.64 9.63
N VAL A 198 -7.34 -27.91 9.29
CA VAL A 198 -7.26 -26.52 8.85
C VAL A 198 -6.95 -25.62 10.04
N ILE A 199 -5.99 -24.73 9.87
CA ILE A 199 -5.67 -23.65 10.80
C ILE A 199 -6.22 -22.34 10.24
N LYS A 200 -6.70 -21.47 11.12
CA LYS A 200 -7.22 -20.15 10.80
C LYS A 200 -6.32 -19.09 11.45
N ASN A 201 -5.86 -18.15 10.66
CA ASN A 201 -5.03 -17.04 11.15
C ASN A 201 -3.85 -17.59 12.02
N PHE A 202 -3.61 -16.99 13.19
CA PHE A 202 -2.63 -17.45 14.17
C PHE A 202 -3.23 -18.28 15.31
N ASP A 203 -4.40 -18.93 15.10
CA ASP A 203 -5.04 -19.75 16.15
C ASP A 203 -4.10 -20.88 16.60
N ASP A 204 -3.32 -21.45 15.66
CA ASP A 204 -2.30 -22.44 15.92
C ASP A 204 -1.28 -22.43 14.77
N TYR A 205 -0.35 -23.38 14.74
CA TYR A 205 0.50 -23.64 13.59
C TYR A 205 0.04 -24.88 12.80
N ALA A 206 0.22 -24.81 11.48
CA ALA A 206 0.07 -25.99 10.65
C ALA A 206 1.40 -26.76 10.61
N GLY A 207 1.34 -28.05 10.96
CA GLY A 207 2.49 -28.95 10.98
C GLY A 207 2.47 -29.97 12.10
N ILE A 208 3.49 -30.79 12.15
CA ILE A 208 3.75 -31.76 13.25
C ILE A 208 5.23 -31.64 13.59
N ARG A 209 5.53 -31.33 14.84
CA ARG A 209 6.91 -31.24 15.31
C ARG A 209 7.73 -32.48 14.91
N GLY A 210 8.84 -32.25 14.24
CA GLY A 210 9.75 -33.30 13.78
C GLY A 210 9.30 -34.01 12.49
N LYS A 211 8.17 -33.64 11.87
CA LYS A 211 7.68 -34.20 10.61
C LYS A 211 7.74 -33.15 9.51
N ALA A 212 8.45 -33.47 8.44
CA ALA A 212 8.56 -32.57 7.29
C ALA A 212 7.21 -32.19 6.71
N ILE A 213 6.98 -30.88 6.46
CA ILE A 213 5.91 -30.40 5.60
C ILE A 213 6.30 -30.68 4.15
N THR A 214 5.36 -31.20 3.36
CA THR A 214 5.58 -31.55 1.96
C THR A 214 4.66 -30.79 1.00
N ASP A 215 3.51 -30.33 1.48
CA ASP A 215 2.51 -29.64 0.68
C ASP A 215 1.75 -28.62 1.53
N VAL A 216 1.30 -27.53 0.91
CA VAL A 216 0.59 -26.43 1.57
C VAL A 216 -0.61 -26.04 0.73
N ALA A 217 -1.77 -25.83 1.36
CA ALA A 217 -2.97 -25.28 0.75
C ALA A 217 -3.43 -24.07 1.55
N ILE A 218 -3.69 -22.94 0.86
CA ILE A 218 -4.06 -21.64 1.47
C ILE A 218 -5.29 -21.08 0.77
N LYS A 219 -6.26 -20.56 1.53
CA LYS A 219 -7.37 -19.75 1.00
C LYS A 219 -7.65 -18.55 1.89
N VAL A 220 -8.26 -17.54 1.32
CA VAL A 220 -8.71 -16.33 2.02
C VAL A 220 -10.23 -16.21 1.95
N GLY A 221 -10.82 -15.58 2.95
CA GLY A 221 -12.26 -15.30 2.99
C GLY A 221 -12.67 -14.24 1.97
N LYS A 222 -11.78 -13.30 1.66
CA LYS A 222 -11.98 -12.22 0.70
C LYS A 222 -10.65 -11.76 0.11
N GLY A 223 -10.65 -11.35 -1.15
CA GLY A 223 -9.43 -11.09 -1.91
C GLY A 223 -8.89 -12.33 -2.60
N SER A 224 -7.62 -12.34 -2.92
CA SER A 224 -6.96 -13.52 -3.51
C SER A 224 -5.57 -13.72 -2.93
N VAL A 225 -5.13 -14.97 -2.91
CA VAL A 225 -3.80 -15.35 -2.48
C VAL A 225 -3.12 -16.16 -3.59
N LYS A 226 -1.85 -15.89 -3.83
CA LYS A 226 -0.97 -16.77 -4.60
C LYS A 226 0.19 -17.21 -3.72
N TYR A 227 0.60 -18.44 -3.84
CA TYR A 227 1.67 -19.00 -3.02
C TYR A 227 2.42 -20.11 -3.76
N ARG A 228 3.63 -20.35 -3.31
CA ARG A 228 4.48 -21.43 -3.82
C ARG A 228 5.42 -21.91 -2.74
N VAL A 229 6.05 -23.06 -2.97
CA VAL A 229 7.01 -23.66 -2.07
C VAL A 229 8.31 -23.96 -2.79
N HIS A 230 9.42 -23.91 -2.05
CA HIS A 230 10.71 -24.43 -2.47
C HIS A 230 10.90 -25.82 -1.83
N THR A 231 11.35 -26.77 -2.63
CA THR A 231 11.58 -28.15 -2.15
C THR A 231 13.04 -28.33 -1.76
N LYS A 232 13.30 -29.01 -0.67
CA LYS A 232 14.66 -29.27 -0.16
C LYS A 232 15.53 -29.93 -1.22
N GLY A 233 16.65 -29.29 -1.53
CA GLY A 233 17.60 -29.75 -2.57
C GLY A 233 17.08 -29.61 -3.99
N GLY A 234 15.95 -28.96 -4.20
CA GLY A 234 15.31 -28.77 -5.48
C GLY A 234 15.19 -27.31 -5.89
N LYS A 235 13.99 -26.89 -6.28
CA LYS A 235 13.70 -25.55 -6.81
C LYS A 235 12.33 -25.06 -6.34
N TRP A 236 12.03 -23.77 -6.61
CA TRP A 236 10.70 -23.24 -6.50
C TRP A 236 9.74 -23.97 -7.43
N LEU A 237 8.63 -24.44 -6.90
CA LEU A 237 7.52 -24.95 -7.70
C LEU A 237 6.67 -23.78 -8.22
N PRO A 238 5.84 -24.00 -9.26
CA PRO A 238 4.94 -22.96 -9.78
C PRO A 238 4.02 -22.38 -8.69
N TYR A 239 3.58 -21.13 -8.89
CA TYR A 239 2.57 -20.53 -8.04
C TYR A 239 1.22 -21.25 -8.18
N VAL A 240 0.52 -21.31 -7.04
CA VAL A 240 -0.81 -21.85 -6.87
C VAL A 240 -1.72 -20.74 -6.34
N THR A 241 -2.98 -20.74 -6.79
CA THR A 241 -4.00 -19.76 -6.36
C THR A 241 -5.25 -20.43 -5.79
N GLY A 242 -5.39 -21.72 -5.97
CA GLY A 242 -6.54 -22.51 -5.52
C GLY A 242 -6.38 -23.11 -4.12
N TYR A 243 -7.49 -23.69 -3.65
CA TYR A 243 -7.55 -24.46 -2.39
C TYR A 243 -8.34 -25.75 -2.63
N ASN A 244 -7.67 -26.75 -3.13
CA ASN A 244 -8.26 -28.08 -3.32
C ASN A 244 -7.18 -29.15 -3.18
N ILE A 245 -7.18 -29.88 -2.05
CA ILE A 245 -6.17 -30.89 -1.72
C ILE A 245 -6.15 -32.11 -2.65
N TYR A 246 -7.13 -32.24 -3.53
CA TYR A 246 -7.21 -33.29 -4.55
C TYR A 246 -6.76 -32.81 -5.94
N ASN A 247 -6.43 -31.53 -6.09
CA ASN A 247 -5.98 -30.96 -7.36
C ASN A 247 -4.50 -30.51 -7.27
N SER A 248 -3.59 -31.37 -7.75
CA SER A 248 -2.16 -31.11 -7.73
C SER A 248 -1.70 -30.01 -8.70
N ASN A 249 -2.53 -29.60 -9.67
CA ASN A 249 -2.13 -28.59 -10.64
C ASN A 249 -2.20 -27.16 -10.10
N ASN A 250 -3.27 -26.83 -9.36
CA ASN A 250 -3.47 -25.48 -8.81
C ASN A 250 -4.21 -25.48 -7.45
N GLY A 251 -4.41 -26.61 -6.81
CA GLY A 251 -5.17 -26.68 -5.56
C GLY A 251 -4.29 -26.59 -4.31
N TYR A 252 -3.01 -26.87 -4.41
CA TYR A 252 -2.02 -26.79 -3.34
C TYR A 252 -0.61 -26.70 -3.91
N ALA A 253 0.30 -26.08 -3.18
CA ALA A 253 1.71 -26.02 -3.52
C ALA A 253 2.48 -27.16 -2.83
N GLY A 254 3.21 -27.92 -3.60
CA GLY A 254 3.97 -29.08 -3.15
C GLY A 254 3.90 -30.24 -4.14
N ASN A 255 4.72 -31.25 -3.93
CA ASN A 255 4.78 -32.47 -4.75
C ASN A 255 5.16 -33.72 -3.93
N GLY A 256 4.93 -33.66 -2.61
CA GLY A 256 5.30 -34.71 -1.70
C GLY A 256 6.76 -34.69 -1.23
N THR A 257 7.59 -33.80 -1.79
CA THR A 257 8.98 -33.61 -1.33
C THR A 257 9.02 -32.66 -0.12
N PRO A 258 9.90 -32.88 0.88
CA PRO A 258 10.09 -31.96 1.97
C PRO A 258 10.33 -30.52 1.52
N ILE A 259 9.65 -29.56 2.14
CA ILE A 259 9.75 -28.13 1.85
C ILE A 259 10.76 -27.49 2.79
N ASP A 260 11.51 -26.50 2.29
CA ASP A 260 12.44 -25.69 3.06
C ASP A 260 12.17 -24.18 3.00
N ALA A 261 11.28 -23.75 2.08
CA ALA A 261 10.79 -22.36 2.06
C ALA A 261 9.38 -22.25 1.47
N ILE A 262 8.64 -21.22 1.91
CA ILE A 262 7.28 -20.85 1.45
C ILE A 262 7.28 -19.37 1.08
N GLU A 263 6.66 -19.04 -0.04
CA GLU A 263 6.36 -17.68 -0.47
C GLU A 263 4.84 -17.51 -0.56
N VAL A 264 4.31 -16.44 0.04
CA VAL A 264 2.88 -16.10 0.02
C VAL A 264 2.72 -14.65 -0.38
N TYR A 265 1.74 -14.34 -1.23
CA TYR A 265 1.35 -12.99 -1.60
C TYR A 265 -0.17 -12.85 -1.56
N TYR A 266 -0.66 -11.81 -0.87
CA TYR A 266 -2.07 -11.49 -0.78
C TYR A 266 -2.41 -10.27 -1.63
N SER A 267 -3.49 -10.37 -2.40
CA SER A 267 -4.04 -9.25 -3.17
C SER A 267 -5.29 -8.72 -2.49
N THR A 268 -5.17 -7.52 -1.91
CA THR A 268 -6.27 -6.87 -1.19
C THR A 268 -7.32 -6.33 -2.16
N PRO A 269 -8.60 -6.70 -2.03
CA PRO A 269 -9.65 -6.19 -2.89
C PRO A 269 -9.98 -4.73 -2.60
N SER A 270 -10.48 -4.04 -3.61
CA SER A 270 -10.68 -2.58 -3.60
C SER A 270 -11.60 -2.07 -2.47
N ASP A 271 -12.59 -2.82 -2.08
CA ASP A 271 -13.50 -2.44 -1.00
C ASP A 271 -12.85 -2.55 0.39
N ILE A 272 -11.94 -3.50 0.60
CA ILE A 272 -11.10 -3.56 1.80
C ILE A 272 -10.11 -2.41 1.80
N ILE A 273 -9.44 -2.14 0.66
CA ILE A 273 -8.52 -0.99 0.53
C ILE A 273 -9.25 0.30 0.90
N LYS A 274 -10.47 0.50 0.42
CA LYS A 274 -11.30 1.67 0.73
C LYS A 274 -11.66 1.77 2.22
N SER A 275 -11.86 0.64 2.88
CA SER A 275 -12.31 0.59 4.27
C SER A 275 -11.17 0.69 5.29
N ARG A 276 -10.01 0.12 4.99
CA ARG A 276 -8.92 -0.02 5.98
C ARG A 276 -7.49 0.08 5.44
N GLY A 277 -7.30 0.25 4.13
CA GLY A 277 -6.00 0.23 3.47
C GLY A 277 -5.61 -1.16 2.96
N TYR A 278 -4.36 -1.28 2.52
CA TYR A 278 -3.82 -2.55 2.06
C TYR A 278 -3.61 -3.52 3.22
N LEU A 279 -3.79 -4.79 2.93
CA LEU A 279 -3.44 -5.90 3.81
C LEU A 279 -2.32 -6.71 3.15
N VAL A 280 -1.48 -7.31 3.97
CA VAL A 280 -0.38 -8.17 3.55
C VAL A 280 -0.44 -9.51 4.29
N ALA A 281 0.03 -10.57 3.67
CA ALA A 281 0.25 -11.84 4.34
C ALA A 281 1.50 -11.72 5.24
N LYS A 282 1.33 -11.89 6.55
CA LYS A 282 2.40 -11.99 7.53
C LYS A 282 2.57 -13.45 7.91
N TYR A 283 3.74 -14.02 7.68
CA TYR A 283 3.96 -15.46 7.90
C TYR A 283 5.40 -15.78 8.29
N HIS A 284 5.56 -16.92 8.91
CA HIS A 284 6.86 -17.49 9.22
C HIS A 284 6.81 -19.02 9.28
N VAL A 285 7.98 -19.64 9.28
CA VAL A 285 8.16 -21.09 9.39
C VAL A 285 9.22 -21.42 10.42
N ALA A 286 9.17 -22.64 10.97
CA ALA A 286 10.25 -23.19 11.78
C ALA A 286 10.85 -24.43 11.11
N PRO A 287 12.20 -24.57 11.11
CA PRO A 287 12.83 -25.80 10.68
C PRO A 287 12.64 -26.91 11.72
N ILE A 288 12.74 -28.17 11.29
CA ILE A 288 12.72 -29.33 12.18
C ILE A 288 13.75 -29.12 13.31
N ASN A 289 13.29 -29.27 14.55
CA ASN A 289 14.08 -29.07 15.77
C ASN A 289 14.62 -27.64 15.97
N GLY A 290 14.07 -26.63 15.25
CA GLY A 290 14.44 -25.23 15.42
C GLY A 290 13.30 -24.33 15.90
N GLY A 291 13.64 -23.08 16.22
CA GLY A 291 12.70 -21.99 16.46
C GLY A 291 12.20 -21.39 15.15
N TYR A 292 11.16 -20.55 15.25
CA TYR A 292 10.68 -19.82 14.10
C TYR A 292 11.73 -18.84 13.57
N TYR A 293 11.81 -18.76 12.24
CA TYR A 293 12.51 -17.66 11.57
C TYR A 293 11.71 -16.35 11.72
N SER A 294 12.35 -15.24 11.38
CA SER A 294 11.70 -13.93 11.34
C SER A 294 10.47 -13.94 10.43
N TYR A 295 9.49 -13.09 10.76
CA TYR A 295 8.32 -12.93 9.91
C TYR A 295 8.70 -12.36 8.55
N GLN A 296 8.03 -12.89 7.53
CA GLN A 296 8.02 -12.36 6.18
C GLN A 296 6.65 -11.74 5.88
N TYR A 297 6.65 -10.77 4.95
CA TYR A 297 5.45 -10.03 4.58
C TYR A 297 5.29 -10.07 3.06
N ASP A 298 4.22 -10.69 2.59
CA ASP A 298 4.04 -11.01 1.18
C ASP A 298 5.33 -11.59 0.57
N ASN A 299 5.67 -11.18 -0.66
CA ASN A 299 6.93 -11.55 -1.33
C ASN A 299 7.92 -10.37 -1.37
N GLU A 300 7.93 -9.56 -0.33
CA GLU A 300 8.85 -8.43 -0.20
C GLU A 300 10.31 -8.89 -0.07
N LYS A 301 11.24 -8.19 -0.74
CA LYS A 301 12.67 -8.54 -0.78
C LYS A 301 13.59 -7.47 -0.19
N ASN A 302 13.02 -6.43 0.43
CA ASN A 302 13.79 -5.32 0.97
C ASN A 302 13.76 -5.33 2.51
N ASN A 303 14.69 -4.61 3.14
CA ASN A 303 14.76 -4.37 4.60
C ASN A 303 14.71 -5.63 5.46
N GLY A 304 15.57 -6.59 5.16
CA GLY A 304 15.64 -7.83 5.90
C GLY A 304 14.53 -8.82 5.58
N GLN A 305 13.78 -8.58 4.49
CA GLN A 305 12.83 -9.53 3.94
C GLN A 305 13.47 -10.27 2.77
N ASP A 306 13.35 -11.60 2.76
CA ASP A 306 13.88 -12.46 1.70
C ASP A 306 12.87 -12.71 0.57
N GLY A 307 11.62 -12.25 0.74
CA GLY A 307 10.50 -12.54 -0.14
C GLY A 307 9.88 -13.91 0.08
N TYR A 308 10.37 -14.64 1.08
CA TYR A 308 9.87 -15.96 1.47
C TYR A 308 10.27 -16.28 2.92
N ALA A 309 9.53 -17.17 3.57
CA ALA A 309 9.89 -17.69 4.88
C ALA A 309 10.59 -19.06 4.73
N GLY A 310 11.74 -19.23 5.35
CA GLY A 310 12.49 -20.48 5.35
C GLY A 310 13.99 -20.28 5.13
N CYS A 311 14.71 -21.37 5.01
CA CYS A 311 16.14 -21.40 4.71
C CYS A 311 16.44 -22.64 3.88
N PHE A 312 16.95 -22.43 2.66
CA PHE A 312 17.23 -23.51 1.73
C PHE A 312 18.10 -24.61 2.36
N GLY A 313 17.68 -25.85 2.19
CA GLY A 313 18.29 -27.02 2.78
C GLY A 313 17.80 -27.36 4.20
N LYS A 314 17.04 -26.49 4.88
CA LYS A 314 16.50 -26.68 6.22
C LYS A 314 14.99 -27.01 6.17
N THR A 315 14.66 -28.29 6.15
CA THR A 315 13.27 -28.77 6.12
C THR A 315 12.44 -28.16 7.25
N ILE A 316 11.25 -27.66 6.93
CA ILE A 316 10.35 -27.04 7.89
C ILE A 316 9.32 -28.03 8.42
N ASP A 317 8.87 -27.83 9.67
CA ASP A 317 7.84 -28.64 10.33
C ASP A 317 6.69 -27.82 10.91
N LYS A 318 6.77 -26.47 10.87
CA LYS A 318 5.72 -25.56 11.34
C LYS A 318 5.58 -24.37 10.38
N PHE A 319 4.34 -23.96 10.18
CA PHE A 319 3.97 -22.81 9.38
C PHE A 319 2.84 -22.04 10.06
N GLN A 320 2.97 -20.72 10.15
CA GLN A 320 1.91 -19.81 10.62
C GLN A 320 1.73 -18.65 9.63
N LEU A 321 0.48 -18.21 9.48
CA LEU A 321 0.09 -17.20 8.50
C LEU A 321 -1.15 -16.43 8.99
N ILE A 322 -1.11 -15.09 8.85
CA ILE A 322 -2.23 -14.17 9.11
C ILE A 322 -2.21 -13.03 8.11
N LEU A 323 -3.35 -12.38 7.89
CA LEU A 323 -3.40 -11.08 7.21
C LEU A 323 -3.29 -9.96 8.23
N VAL A 324 -2.48 -8.95 7.93
CA VAL A 324 -2.30 -7.75 8.76
C VAL A 324 -2.39 -6.49 7.90
N GLU A 325 -2.62 -5.34 8.51
CA GLU A 325 -2.48 -4.05 7.82
C GLU A 325 -1.02 -3.84 7.44
N ASP A 326 -0.79 -3.33 6.22
CA ASP A 326 0.53 -3.02 5.66
C ASP A 326 1.14 -1.78 6.33
#